data_dacd6c7e60e3aca27c1b24b77e980f09
#
_entry.id   dacd6c7e60e3aca27c1b24b77e980f09
#
_cell.length_a   1.000
_cell.length_b   1.000
_cell.length_c   1.000
_cell.angle_alpha   90.00
_cell.angle_beta   90.00
_cell.angle_gamma   90.00
#
_symmetry.space_group_name_H-M   'P 1'
#
loop_
_entity.id
_entity.type
_entity.pdbx_description
1 polymer ?
#
loop_
_entity_poly.entity_id
_entity_poly.type
_entity_poly.pdbx_seq_one_letter_code
_entity_poly.pdbx_strand_id
1 'polypeptide(L)' 'MKYVCVVCDYTYDEENEGVKFEELPKDWRCPVCGASKQAFKPLEELPKSGQGNE' A
#
# COMPACT_ATOMS: atom_id res chain seq x y z
N MET A 1 -2.75 -7.71 6.85
CA MET A 1 -1.83 -7.56 5.75
C MET A 1 -1.66 -6.09 5.42
N LYS A 2 -0.50 -5.68 4.95
CA LYS A 2 -0.22 -4.27 4.70
C LYS A 2 0.12 -4.03 3.24
N TYR A 3 -0.28 -2.88 2.75
CA TYR A 3 0.01 -2.46 1.40
C TYR A 3 0.73 -1.12 1.45
N VAL A 4 1.63 -0.90 0.52
CA VAL A 4 2.45 0.31 0.51
C VAL A 4 2.27 1.02 -0.82
N CYS A 5 2.04 2.33 -0.74
CA CYS A 5 1.97 3.16 -1.93
C CYS A 5 3.40 3.39 -2.43
N VAL A 6 3.66 3.00 -3.68
CA VAL A 6 5.01 3.14 -4.21
C VAL A 6 5.34 4.57 -4.60
N VAL A 7 4.39 5.48 -4.48
CA VAL A 7 4.61 6.88 -4.81
C VAL A 7 5.05 7.68 -3.60
N CYS A 8 4.38 7.50 -2.47
CA CYS A 8 4.67 8.29 -1.28
C CYS A 8 4.99 7.45 -0.05
N ASP A 9 5.04 6.13 -0.20
CA ASP A 9 5.36 5.21 0.90
C ASP A 9 4.29 5.16 1.98
N TYR A 10 3.08 5.58 1.67
CA TYR A 10 2.00 5.46 2.63
C TYR A 10 1.69 3.97 2.83
N THR A 11 1.54 3.56 4.07
CA THR A 11 1.23 2.18 4.39
C THR A 11 -0.24 2.06 4.75
N TYR A 12 -0.96 1.19 4.03
CA TYR A 12 -2.34 0.89 4.33
C TYR A 12 -2.37 -0.40 5.14
N ASP A 13 -2.83 -0.31 6.37
CA ASP A 13 -2.87 -1.46 7.27
C ASP A 13 -4.31 -1.94 7.39
N GLU A 14 -4.61 -3.09 6.81
CA GLU A 14 -5.96 -3.62 6.81
C GLU A 14 -6.49 -3.84 8.21
N GLU A 15 -5.63 -4.25 9.12
CA GLU A 15 -6.06 -4.50 10.48
C GLU A 15 -6.42 -3.22 11.19
N ASN A 16 -5.67 -2.18 10.92
CA ASN A 16 -5.91 -0.90 11.56
C ASN A 16 -7.14 -0.21 11.00
N GLU A 17 -7.34 -0.36 9.69
CA GLU A 17 -8.48 0.29 9.03
C GLU A 17 -9.76 -0.50 9.17
N GLY A 18 -9.65 -1.80 9.41
CA GLY A 18 -10.83 -2.63 9.54
C GLY A 18 -11.46 -3.03 8.22
N VAL A 19 -10.83 -2.69 7.11
CA VAL A 19 -11.34 -3.01 5.77
C VAL A 19 -10.18 -3.56 4.96
N LYS A 20 -10.43 -4.66 4.26
CA LYS A 20 -9.41 -5.24 3.42
C LYS A 20 -9.17 -4.36 2.21
N PHE A 21 -7.93 -4.31 1.78
CA PHE A 21 -7.56 -3.47 0.65
C PHE A 21 -8.35 -3.85 -0.60
N GLU A 22 -8.59 -5.14 -0.80
CA GLU A 22 -9.33 -5.61 -1.95
C GLU A 22 -10.77 -5.12 -1.96
N GLU A 23 -11.31 -4.81 -0.79
CA GLU A 23 -12.70 -4.39 -0.68
C GLU A 23 -12.87 -2.90 -0.87
N LEU A 24 -11.78 -2.18 -0.99
CA LEU A 24 -11.86 -0.75 -1.26
C LEU A 24 -12.41 -0.52 -2.66
N PRO A 25 -13.16 0.57 -2.87
CA PRO A 25 -13.70 0.86 -4.20
C PRO A 25 -12.59 1.07 -5.21
N LYS A 26 -12.90 0.86 -6.47
CA LYS A 26 -11.90 0.98 -7.52
C LYS A 26 -11.35 2.40 -7.63
N ASP A 27 -12.15 3.38 -7.25
CA ASP A 27 -11.71 4.76 -7.33
C ASP A 27 -11.11 5.27 -6.04
N TRP A 28 -10.86 4.36 -5.10
CA TRP A 28 -10.18 4.73 -3.87
C TRP A 28 -8.76 5.18 -4.20
N ARG A 29 -8.33 6.23 -3.53
CA ARG A 29 -7.01 6.77 -3.78
C ARG A 29 -6.25 6.95 -2.49
N CYS A 30 -4.93 7.01 -2.63
CA CYS A 30 -4.07 7.24 -1.47
C CYS A 30 -4.43 8.56 -0.81
N PRO A 31 -4.69 8.55 0.50
CA PRO A 31 -5.06 9.79 1.19
C PRO A 31 -3.90 10.78 1.33
N VAL A 32 -2.70 10.35 1.00
CA VAL A 32 -1.53 11.22 1.13
C VAL A 32 -1.15 11.84 -0.20
N CYS A 33 -1.03 11.04 -1.25
CA CYS A 33 -0.58 11.55 -2.54
C CYS A 33 -1.63 11.47 -3.64
N GLY A 34 -2.75 10.81 -3.38
CA GLY A 34 -3.80 10.69 -4.36
C GLY A 34 -3.56 9.64 -5.43
N ALA A 35 -2.56 8.80 -5.27
CA ALA A 35 -2.30 7.76 -6.25
C ALA A 35 -3.42 6.73 -6.24
N SER A 36 -3.63 6.06 -7.37
CA SER A 36 -4.70 5.08 -7.47
C SER A 36 -4.33 3.81 -6.72
N LYS A 37 -5.30 2.91 -6.58
CA LYS A 37 -5.04 1.63 -5.92
C LYS A 37 -3.91 0.87 -6.60
N GLN A 38 -3.74 1.05 -7.88
CA GLN A 38 -2.72 0.33 -8.62
C GLN A 38 -1.31 0.71 -8.18
N ALA A 39 -1.17 1.83 -7.50
CA ALA A 39 0.13 2.22 -6.98
C ALA A 39 0.47 1.50 -5.68
N PHE A 40 -0.45 0.72 -5.17
CA PHE A 40 -0.21 -0.01 -3.92
C PHE A 40 0.22 -1.43 -4.20
N LYS A 41 1.19 -1.90 -3.42
CA LYS A 41 1.68 -3.26 -3.52
C LYS A 41 1.67 -3.90 -2.14
N PRO A 42 1.42 -5.22 -2.06
CA PRO A 42 1.52 -5.88 -0.76
C PRO A 42 2.92 -5.71 -0.20
N LEU A 43 2.99 -5.39 1.07
CA LEU A 43 4.29 -5.15 1.69
C LEU A 43 5.23 -6.32 1.50
N GLU A 44 4.70 -7.53 1.60
CA GLU A 44 5.54 -8.71 1.47
C GLU A 44 6.02 -8.98 0.06
N GLU A 45 5.44 -8.33 -0.94
CA GLU A 45 5.88 -8.48 -2.32
C GLU A 45 6.90 -7.44 -2.72
N LEU A 46 7.05 -6.40 -1.92
CA LEU A 46 7.97 -5.35 -2.26
C LEU A 46 9.39 -5.80 -1.98
N PRO A 47 10.33 -5.47 -2.89
CA PRO A 47 11.72 -5.74 -2.58
C PRO A 47 12.14 -4.87 -1.41
N LYS A 48 12.93 -5.45 -0.56
CA LYS A 48 13.43 -4.71 0.59
C LYS A 48 14.72 -4.03 0.20
N SER A 49 14.63 -3.21 -0.79
CA SER A 49 15.80 -2.68 -1.40
C SER A 49 16.71 -1.91 -0.45
N GLY A 50 16.21 -1.39 0.52
CA GLY A 50 17.06 -0.70 1.48
C GLY A 50 17.76 -1.65 2.39
N GLN A 51 17.49 -2.82 2.22
CA GLN A 51 17.98 -3.73 3.11
C GLN A 51 18.93 -4.61 2.57
N GLY A 52 18.86 -4.57 2.22
CA GLY A 52 19.39 -5.20 1.72
C GLY A 52 19.94 -5.77 1.42
N ASN A 53 19.76 -5.65 1.45
CA ASN A 53 20.17 -6.03 1.07
C ASN A 53 20.88 -6.12 0.78
N GLU A 54 20.99 -6.04 0.84
CA GLU A 54 21.33 -5.91 0.64
C GLU A 54 21.63 -5.80 0.63
#